data_45c9380c7441ada0e8fb6c7f9f5d31e8
#
_entry.id   45c9380c7441ada0e8fb6c7f9f5d31e8
#
_cell.length_a   1.000
_cell.length_b   1.000
_cell.length_c   1.000
_cell.angle_alpha   90.00
_cell.angle_beta   90.00
_cell.angle_gamma   90.00
#
_symmetry.space_group_name_H-M   'P 1'
#
loop_
_entity.id
_entity.type
_entity.pdbx_description
1 polymer ?
#
loop_
_entity_poly.entity_id
_entity_poly.type
_entity_poly.pdbx_seq_one_letter_code
_entity_poly.pdbx_strand_id
1 'polypeptide(L)'
;FKLGNGLFRKLWVSSPSSTLASDGLGPLFNARSCQSCHIKDGRGHPPEGPDDSAISMFLRVSIPGNEDAGNIKEIEGYLATLAEPTYGTQMQDFAVSGHRAEYRLQIDYTEVPVTLSGGQVVSLRHPTYTAADLGYGPLHPDAMLSPRVTPQMIGLGLLEAIPATDILALTDPNDADSDGISGRANIVWSQEYNMPMLGRFGLKAGMPTIREQSAGAFAGDIGISN
;
A
#
# COMPACT_ATOMS: atom_id res chain seq x y z
N PHE A 1 -10.15 -21.89 5.81
CA PHE A 1 -10.75 -20.85 4.99
C PHE A 1 -11.82 -20.03 5.73
N LYS A 2 -12.91 -20.68 6.26
CA LYS A 2 -14.01 -19.96 6.96
C LYS A 2 -13.54 -19.09 8.13
N LEU A 3 -12.61 -19.58 8.96
CA LEU A 3 -12.06 -18.83 10.08
C LEU A 3 -11.27 -17.59 9.60
N GLY A 4 -10.40 -17.78 8.62
CA GLY A 4 -9.63 -16.66 8.03
C GLY A 4 -10.53 -15.60 7.40
N ASN A 5 -11.58 -16.03 6.66
CA ASN A 5 -12.56 -15.12 6.11
C ASN A 5 -13.37 -14.38 7.21
N GLY A 6 -13.62 -15.03 8.35
CA GLY A 6 -14.22 -14.39 9.52
C GLY A 6 -13.33 -13.26 10.08
N LEU A 7 -12.02 -13.48 10.16
CA LEU A 7 -11.06 -12.45 10.58
C LEU A 7 -10.95 -11.30 9.56
N PHE A 8 -10.95 -11.62 8.28
CA PHE A 8 -10.91 -10.64 7.19
C PHE A 8 -12.09 -9.66 7.21
N ARG A 9 -13.27 -10.16 7.60
CA ARG A 9 -14.52 -9.38 7.71
C ARG A 9 -14.73 -8.70 9.06
N LYS A 10 -13.90 -9.05 10.03
CA LYS A 10 -14.05 -8.57 11.40
C LYS A 10 -13.91 -7.07 11.47
N LEU A 11 -14.87 -6.40 12.09
CA LEU A 11 -14.78 -4.98 12.45
C LEU A 11 -14.03 -4.82 13.75
N TRP A 12 -12.91 -4.16 13.71
CA TRP A 12 -12.13 -3.79 14.89
C TRP A 12 -12.71 -2.53 15.54
N VAL A 13 -12.63 -2.47 16.87
CA VAL A 13 -13.08 -1.35 17.69
C VAL A 13 -11.97 -0.91 18.64
N SER A 14 -12.01 0.36 19.04
CA SER A 14 -11.04 0.90 20.00
C SER A 14 -11.10 0.19 21.35
N SER A 15 -9.94 0.00 21.96
CA SER A 15 -9.81 -0.52 23.31
C SER A 15 -9.98 0.63 24.35
N PRO A 16 -10.54 0.39 25.57
CA PRO A 16 -11.17 -0.86 26.00
C PRO A 16 -12.60 -1.01 25.45
N SER A 17 -12.98 -2.23 25.10
CA SER A 17 -14.33 -2.53 24.62
C SER A 17 -14.89 -3.78 25.31
N SER A 18 -16.22 -3.85 25.42
CA SER A 18 -16.91 -5.05 25.89
C SER A 18 -16.76 -6.24 24.93
N THR A 19 -16.39 -5.97 23.67
CA THR A 19 -16.10 -6.99 22.66
C THR A 19 -14.59 -7.29 22.59
N LEU A 20 -14.04 -7.86 23.68
CA LEU A 20 -12.61 -8.14 23.84
C LEU A 20 -11.97 -8.87 22.64
N ALA A 21 -12.74 -9.73 21.96
CA ALA A 21 -12.25 -10.43 20.78
C ALA A 21 -12.06 -9.53 19.55
N SER A 22 -12.52 -8.31 19.58
CA SER A 22 -12.51 -7.34 18.44
C SER A 22 -11.96 -5.99 18.84
N ASP A 23 -11.50 -5.78 20.07
CA ASP A 23 -10.86 -4.53 20.46
C ASP A 23 -9.38 -4.50 20.02
N GLY A 24 -8.77 -3.30 20.10
CA GLY A 24 -7.39 -3.09 19.68
C GLY A 24 -7.24 -2.32 18.37
N LEU A 25 -8.35 -1.78 17.81
CA LEU A 25 -8.23 -0.79 16.73
C LEU A 25 -7.28 0.33 17.19
N GLY A 26 -6.28 0.62 16.37
CA GLY A 26 -5.31 1.67 16.68
C GLY A 26 -5.93 3.07 16.76
N PRO A 27 -5.21 4.04 17.39
CA PRO A 27 -5.70 5.41 17.49
C PRO A 27 -5.88 6.07 16.13
N LEU A 28 -5.07 5.68 15.16
CA LEU A 28 -5.10 6.12 13.76
C LEU A 28 -5.23 4.88 12.87
N PHE A 29 -6.01 4.98 11.80
CA PHE A 29 -6.27 3.87 10.90
C PHE A 29 -6.82 4.36 9.55
N ASN A 30 -6.78 3.52 8.51
CA ASN A 30 -7.45 3.77 7.22
C ASN A 30 -8.76 2.99 7.11
N ALA A 31 -8.88 1.84 7.76
CA ALA A 31 -10.09 1.04 7.76
C ALA A 31 -10.24 0.23 9.05
N ARG A 32 -11.46 -0.18 9.36
CA ARG A 32 -11.76 -1.01 10.55
C ARG A 32 -11.85 -2.50 10.23
N SER A 33 -11.71 -2.89 8.97
CA SER A 33 -11.63 -4.29 8.54
C SER A 33 -10.95 -4.38 7.18
N CYS A 34 -10.36 -5.53 6.87
CA CYS A 34 -9.78 -5.77 5.56
C CYS A 34 -10.83 -5.66 4.45
N GLN A 35 -12.02 -6.21 4.68
CA GLN A 35 -13.10 -6.19 3.69
C GLN A 35 -13.65 -4.79 3.38
N SER A 36 -13.46 -3.79 4.26
CA SER A 36 -13.88 -2.41 3.97
C SER A 36 -13.14 -1.82 2.78
N CYS A 37 -11.87 -2.20 2.60
CA CYS A 37 -11.06 -1.80 1.46
C CYS A 37 -11.08 -2.83 0.32
N HIS A 38 -11.03 -4.13 0.64
CA HIS A 38 -11.04 -5.25 -0.31
C HIS A 38 -12.46 -5.83 -0.47
N ILE A 39 -13.37 -5.06 -1.05
CA ILE A 39 -14.79 -5.43 -1.16
C ILE A 39 -14.93 -6.75 -1.94
N LYS A 40 -15.54 -7.76 -1.29
CA LYS A 40 -15.71 -9.13 -1.84
C LYS A 40 -14.38 -9.76 -2.28
N ASP A 41 -13.32 -9.54 -1.50
CA ASP A 41 -11.95 -9.97 -1.80
C ASP A 41 -11.38 -9.36 -3.09
N GLY A 42 -12.05 -8.34 -3.63
CA GLY A 42 -11.73 -7.69 -4.89
C GLY A 42 -10.84 -6.47 -4.74
N ARG A 43 -10.71 -5.75 -5.83
CA ARG A 43 -9.97 -4.49 -5.91
C ARG A 43 -10.84 -3.32 -5.44
N GLY A 44 -10.22 -2.36 -4.77
CA GLY A 44 -10.81 -1.04 -4.53
C GLY A 44 -10.82 -0.15 -5.77
N HIS A 45 -11.28 1.06 -5.60
CA HIS A 45 -11.28 2.10 -6.63
C HIS A 45 -10.81 3.44 -6.04
N PRO A 46 -10.22 4.34 -6.85
CA PRO A 46 -9.96 5.71 -6.41
C PRO A 46 -11.29 6.47 -6.23
N PRO A 47 -11.30 7.58 -5.47
CA PRO A 47 -12.47 8.44 -5.38
C PRO A 47 -13.00 8.86 -6.76
N GLU A 48 -14.30 8.81 -6.95
CA GLU A 48 -14.92 9.29 -8.20
C GLU A 48 -14.99 10.82 -8.26
N GLY A 49 -14.98 11.47 -7.09
CA GLY A 49 -15.00 12.91 -6.94
C GLY A 49 -14.79 13.34 -5.49
N PRO A 50 -14.87 14.63 -5.17
CA PRO A 50 -14.53 15.18 -3.85
C PRO A 50 -15.44 14.71 -2.72
N ASP A 51 -16.65 14.23 -3.03
CA ASP A 51 -17.62 13.74 -2.07
C ASP A 51 -17.57 12.23 -1.83
N ASP A 52 -16.72 11.52 -2.59
CA ASP A 52 -16.52 10.07 -2.45
C ASP A 52 -15.48 9.79 -1.35
N SER A 53 -15.91 9.13 -0.29
CA SER A 53 -15.05 8.79 0.85
C SER A 53 -14.05 7.67 0.58
N ALA A 54 -14.06 7.07 -0.62
CA ALA A 54 -13.20 5.98 -1.13
C ALA A 54 -12.21 5.37 -0.12
N ILE A 55 -12.73 4.66 0.89
CA ILE A 55 -11.95 3.98 1.94
C ILE A 55 -10.84 3.08 1.35
N SER A 56 -11.03 2.60 0.12
CA SER A 56 -10.10 1.70 -0.55
C SER A 56 -8.88 2.39 -1.17
N MET A 57 -8.61 3.65 -0.85
CA MET A 57 -7.44 4.39 -1.29
C MET A 57 -6.83 5.20 -0.14
N PHE A 58 -5.50 5.18 -0.02
CA PHE A 58 -4.75 5.98 0.94
C PHE A 58 -3.42 6.47 0.37
N LEU A 59 -2.71 7.32 1.09
CA LEU A 59 -1.40 7.84 0.71
C LEU A 59 -0.30 7.12 1.49
N ARG A 60 0.65 6.53 0.77
CA ARG A 60 1.97 6.22 1.31
C ARG A 60 2.81 7.48 1.27
N VAL A 61 3.66 7.64 2.27
CA VAL A 61 4.58 8.77 2.38
C VAL A 61 5.97 8.27 2.71
N SER A 62 6.98 8.96 2.19
CA SER A 62 8.39 8.70 2.49
C SER A 62 9.22 9.94 2.19
N ILE A 63 10.44 9.97 2.68
CA ILE A 63 11.48 10.90 2.25
C ILE A 63 12.63 10.11 1.61
N PRO A 64 13.45 10.74 0.75
CA PRO A 64 14.63 10.08 0.19
C PRO A 64 15.58 9.63 1.31
N GLY A 65 16.08 8.40 1.19
CA GLY A 65 17.23 7.95 1.96
C GLY A 65 18.54 8.34 1.27
N ASN A 66 19.66 8.04 1.91
CA ASN A 66 21.01 8.23 1.37
C ASN A 66 21.86 6.99 1.65
N GLU A 67 23.14 7.04 1.28
CA GLU A 67 24.08 5.92 1.51
C GLU A 67 24.24 5.53 2.99
N ASP A 68 24.04 6.49 3.90
CA ASP A 68 24.20 6.27 5.34
C ASP A 68 22.88 5.88 6.03
N ALA A 69 21.74 6.25 5.45
CA ALA A 69 20.43 6.09 6.08
C ALA A 69 19.42 5.42 5.15
N GLY A 70 18.79 4.36 5.63
CA GLY A 70 17.78 3.58 4.94
C GLY A 70 18.32 2.57 3.93
N ASN A 71 19.64 2.51 3.72
CA ASN A 71 20.26 1.59 2.78
C ASN A 71 20.27 0.15 3.33
N ILE A 72 19.98 -0.82 2.46
CA ILE A 72 20.11 -2.26 2.74
C ILE A 72 21.28 -2.77 1.88
N LYS A 73 22.47 -2.88 2.50
CA LYS A 73 23.71 -3.23 1.79
C LYS A 73 23.69 -4.61 1.15
N GLU A 74 22.85 -5.50 1.67
CA GLU A 74 22.65 -6.86 1.18
C GLU A 74 21.84 -6.92 -0.12
N ILE A 75 21.27 -5.79 -0.55
CA ILE A 75 20.45 -5.71 -1.77
C ILE A 75 21.11 -4.73 -2.74
N GLU A 76 21.69 -5.29 -3.82
CA GLU A 76 22.30 -4.48 -4.87
C GLU A 76 21.28 -3.56 -5.55
N GLY A 77 21.64 -2.28 -5.71
CA GLY A 77 20.78 -1.27 -6.33
C GLY A 77 19.55 -0.86 -5.50
N TYR A 78 19.55 -1.17 -4.21
CA TYR A 78 18.48 -0.75 -3.32
C TYR A 78 18.35 0.78 -3.26
N LEU A 79 17.14 1.27 -3.55
CA LEU A 79 16.83 2.70 -3.44
C LEU A 79 16.31 2.98 -2.05
N ALA A 80 17.16 3.58 -1.22
CA ALA A 80 16.83 3.90 0.16
C ALA A 80 15.69 4.93 0.24
N THR A 81 14.68 4.63 1.05
CA THR A 81 13.65 5.55 1.47
C THR A 81 13.51 5.49 2.98
N LEU A 82 13.24 6.62 3.61
CA LEU A 82 13.00 6.72 5.04
C LEU A 82 11.53 7.05 5.31
N ALA A 83 11.08 6.70 6.49
CA ALA A 83 9.79 7.17 6.99
C ALA A 83 9.79 8.70 7.06
N GLU A 84 8.68 9.32 6.71
CA GLU A 84 8.46 10.74 6.96
C GLU A 84 8.44 10.97 8.48
N PRO A 85 9.17 11.96 9.02
CA PRO A 85 9.40 12.07 10.47
C PRO A 85 8.15 12.22 11.34
N THR A 86 7.06 12.78 10.79
CA THR A 86 5.80 13.00 11.52
C THR A 86 4.77 11.90 11.22
N TYR A 87 4.65 11.50 9.96
CA TYR A 87 3.57 10.66 9.45
C TYR A 87 4.00 9.23 9.11
N GLY A 88 5.26 8.87 9.32
CA GLY A 88 5.75 7.51 9.12
C GLY A 88 5.83 7.11 7.64
N THR A 89 5.31 5.94 7.29
CA THR A 89 5.37 5.38 5.92
C THR A 89 4.01 5.32 5.22
N GLN A 90 2.93 5.58 5.97
CA GLN A 90 1.55 5.57 5.50
C GLN A 90 0.73 6.54 6.33
N MET A 91 -0.07 7.34 5.67
CA MET A 91 -0.93 8.32 6.33
C MET A 91 -2.31 7.71 6.61
N GLN A 92 -2.84 7.95 7.80
CA GLN A 92 -4.14 7.47 8.25
C GLN A 92 -5.17 8.60 8.22
N ASP A 93 -6.27 8.35 7.50
CA ASP A 93 -7.35 9.32 7.28
C ASP A 93 -8.51 9.19 8.27
N PHE A 94 -8.42 8.24 9.20
CA PHE A 94 -9.37 8.08 10.31
C PHE A 94 -8.66 8.03 11.67
N ALA A 95 -9.41 8.39 12.71
CA ALA A 95 -8.95 8.31 14.09
C ALA A 95 -10.08 7.86 15.03
N VAL A 96 -9.70 7.26 16.18
CA VAL A 96 -10.66 7.01 17.26
C VAL A 96 -11.02 8.32 17.96
N SER A 97 -12.10 8.28 18.74
CA SER A 97 -12.54 9.45 19.53
C SER A 97 -11.40 10.00 20.41
N GLY A 98 -11.22 11.31 20.41
CA GLY A 98 -10.18 12.01 21.15
C GLY A 98 -8.85 12.22 20.36
N HIS A 99 -8.73 11.65 19.17
CA HIS A 99 -7.61 11.88 18.26
C HIS A 99 -8.07 12.57 16.98
N ARG A 100 -7.13 13.21 16.29
CA ARG A 100 -7.35 13.76 14.94
C ARG A 100 -6.82 12.77 13.92
N ALA A 101 -7.48 12.66 12.78
CA ALA A 101 -6.89 12.00 11.61
C ALA A 101 -5.61 12.73 11.18
N GLU A 102 -4.70 12.01 10.54
CA GLU A 102 -3.45 12.61 10.07
C GLU A 102 -3.68 13.57 8.91
N TYR A 103 -4.62 13.24 8.04
CA TYR A 103 -4.93 14.05 6.86
C TYR A 103 -6.36 13.78 6.38
N ARG A 104 -6.78 14.57 5.41
CA ARG A 104 -7.94 14.27 4.55
C ARG A 104 -7.45 14.15 3.10
N LEU A 105 -7.77 13.04 2.43
CA LEU A 105 -7.47 12.89 1.01
C LEU A 105 -8.34 13.88 0.22
N GLN A 106 -7.69 14.71 -0.58
CA GLN A 106 -8.33 15.51 -1.61
C GLN A 106 -7.81 15.07 -2.97
N ILE A 107 -8.73 14.91 -3.93
CA ILE A 107 -8.39 14.52 -5.29
C ILE A 107 -9.09 15.48 -6.26
N ASP A 108 -8.33 16.00 -7.20
CA ASP A 108 -8.81 16.81 -8.30
C ASP A 108 -8.49 16.11 -9.61
N TYR A 109 -9.40 16.15 -10.58
CA TYR A 109 -9.23 15.53 -11.88
C TYR A 109 -9.18 16.57 -12.99
N THR A 110 -8.17 16.44 -13.86
CA THR A 110 -8.08 17.19 -15.11
C THR A 110 -8.34 16.26 -16.29
N GLU A 111 -9.26 16.62 -17.17
CA GLU A 111 -9.55 15.84 -18.37
C GLU A 111 -8.42 15.99 -19.41
N VAL A 112 -7.94 14.85 -19.92
CA VAL A 112 -6.89 14.78 -20.93
C VAL A 112 -7.40 14.02 -22.14
N PRO A 113 -7.69 14.69 -23.28
CA PRO A 113 -8.14 14.01 -24.49
C PRO A 113 -6.97 13.23 -25.12
N VAL A 114 -7.23 11.98 -25.46
CA VAL A 114 -6.28 11.07 -26.12
C VAL A 114 -6.92 10.52 -27.39
N THR A 115 -6.23 10.65 -28.52
CA THR A 115 -6.67 10.07 -29.79
C THR A 115 -6.11 8.66 -29.94
N LEU A 116 -6.98 7.68 -30.04
CA LEU A 116 -6.61 6.27 -30.27
C LEU A 116 -6.22 6.04 -31.74
N SER A 117 -5.59 4.91 -32.04
CA SER A 117 -5.10 4.56 -33.39
C SER A 117 -6.18 4.58 -34.48
N GLY A 118 -7.45 4.39 -34.11
CA GLY A 118 -8.60 4.49 -35.03
C GLY A 118 -9.17 5.90 -35.21
N GLY A 119 -8.53 6.94 -34.67
CA GLY A 119 -9.03 8.33 -34.74
C GLY A 119 -10.13 8.64 -33.69
N GLN A 120 -10.54 7.70 -32.89
CA GLN A 120 -11.47 7.93 -31.79
C GLN A 120 -10.79 8.74 -30.69
N VAL A 121 -11.43 9.79 -30.20
CA VAL A 121 -10.97 10.57 -29.06
C VAL A 121 -11.66 10.05 -27.81
N VAL A 122 -10.86 9.72 -26.78
CA VAL A 122 -11.31 9.36 -25.44
C VAL A 122 -10.76 10.38 -24.44
N SER A 123 -11.52 10.69 -23.39
CA SER A 123 -11.03 11.55 -22.32
C SER A 123 -10.51 10.68 -21.18
N LEU A 124 -9.26 10.89 -20.78
CA LEU A 124 -8.65 10.29 -19.61
C LEU A 124 -8.64 11.33 -18.47
N ARG A 125 -8.79 10.86 -17.24
CA ARG A 125 -8.69 11.73 -16.06
C ARG A 125 -7.26 11.68 -15.50
N HIS A 126 -6.61 12.85 -15.39
CA HIS A 126 -5.34 13.00 -14.70
C HIS A 126 -5.61 13.42 -13.25
N PRO A 127 -5.30 12.58 -12.25
CA PRO A 127 -5.55 12.91 -10.85
C PRO A 127 -4.42 13.77 -10.28
N THR A 128 -4.80 14.72 -9.43
CA THR A 128 -3.90 15.43 -8.51
C THR A 128 -4.31 15.10 -7.08
N TYR A 129 -3.38 14.57 -6.29
CA TYR A 129 -3.63 14.13 -4.92
C TYR A 129 -3.04 15.12 -3.93
N THR A 130 -3.82 15.50 -2.92
CA THR A 130 -3.39 16.41 -1.87
C THR A 130 -3.72 15.81 -0.50
N ALA A 131 -2.73 15.81 0.39
CA ALA A 131 -2.95 15.54 1.81
C ALA A 131 -3.38 16.85 2.48
N ALA A 132 -4.69 17.10 2.53
CA ALA A 132 -5.27 18.28 3.14
C ALA A 132 -5.49 18.10 4.65
N ASP A 133 -5.69 19.21 5.36
CA ASP A 133 -6.08 19.25 6.78
C ASP A 133 -5.14 18.44 7.71
N LEU A 134 -3.83 18.56 7.49
CA LEU A 134 -2.80 17.86 8.25
C LEU A 134 -2.99 18.00 9.76
N GLY A 135 -3.14 16.88 10.47
CA GLY A 135 -3.49 16.83 11.88
C GLY A 135 -2.34 17.10 12.84
N TYR A 136 -1.09 16.86 12.42
CA TYR A 136 0.08 16.80 13.29
C TYR A 136 1.26 17.67 12.82
N GLY A 137 0.98 18.63 11.97
CA GLY A 137 1.98 19.57 11.45
C GLY A 137 2.27 19.42 9.96
N PRO A 138 3.17 20.21 9.38
CA PRO A 138 3.47 20.13 7.96
C PRO A 138 4.26 18.85 7.63
N LEU A 139 4.10 18.36 6.41
CA LEU A 139 4.97 17.32 5.84
C LEU A 139 6.40 17.85 5.70
N HIS A 140 7.37 16.94 5.76
CA HIS A 140 8.75 17.25 5.43
C HIS A 140 8.86 17.84 4.01
N PRO A 141 9.72 18.83 3.75
CA PRO A 141 9.84 19.45 2.43
C PRO A 141 10.12 18.46 1.29
N ASP A 142 10.86 17.40 1.58
CA ASP A 142 11.18 16.34 0.60
C ASP A 142 10.21 15.15 0.64
N ALA A 143 9.04 15.32 1.27
CA ALA A 143 8.05 14.25 1.35
C ALA A 143 7.54 13.86 -0.04
N MET A 144 7.56 12.57 -0.30
CA MET A 144 7.04 11.95 -1.52
C MET A 144 5.74 11.23 -1.19
N LEU A 145 4.64 11.65 -1.83
CA LEU A 145 3.34 11.00 -1.69
C LEU A 145 3.15 9.95 -2.78
N SER A 146 2.62 8.80 -2.41
CA SER A 146 2.36 7.70 -3.31
C SER A 146 0.96 7.13 -3.07
N PRO A 147 -0.03 7.49 -3.90
CA PRO A 147 -1.40 7.00 -3.75
C PRO A 147 -1.47 5.50 -4.03
N ARG A 148 -2.25 4.79 -3.22
CA ARG A 148 -2.44 3.36 -3.29
C ARG A 148 -3.90 3.01 -3.29
N VAL A 149 -4.33 2.32 -4.35
CA VAL A 149 -5.65 1.67 -4.42
C VAL A 149 -5.48 0.21 -4.01
N THR A 150 -6.37 -0.25 -3.19
CA THR A 150 -6.41 -1.63 -2.68
C THR A 150 -6.44 -2.66 -3.81
N PRO A 151 -5.48 -3.61 -3.89
CA PRO A 151 -5.48 -4.68 -4.88
C PRO A 151 -6.46 -5.81 -4.49
N GLN A 152 -6.73 -6.71 -5.44
CA GLN A 152 -7.51 -7.92 -5.16
C GLN A 152 -6.73 -8.88 -4.25
N MET A 153 -7.47 -9.66 -3.43
CA MET A 153 -6.92 -10.68 -2.54
C MET A 153 -7.00 -12.09 -3.12
N ILE A 154 -7.74 -12.25 -4.23
CA ILE A 154 -7.99 -13.54 -4.87
C ILE A 154 -6.68 -14.11 -5.42
N GLY A 155 -6.40 -15.37 -5.10
CA GLY A 155 -5.25 -16.10 -5.66
C GLY A 155 -3.89 -15.86 -4.99
N LEU A 156 -3.80 -15.05 -3.93
CA LEU A 156 -2.50 -14.74 -3.28
C LEU A 156 -1.80 -15.99 -2.74
N GLY A 157 -2.55 -16.96 -2.17
CA GLY A 157 -1.96 -18.23 -1.72
C GLY A 157 -1.39 -19.07 -2.87
N LEU A 158 -1.98 -19.00 -4.06
CA LEU A 158 -1.43 -19.66 -5.26
C LEU A 158 -0.17 -18.94 -5.74
N LEU A 159 -0.15 -17.61 -5.69
CA LEU A 159 1.06 -16.82 -6.01
C LEU A 159 2.21 -17.14 -5.04
N GLU A 160 1.92 -17.32 -3.76
CA GLU A 160 2.95 -17.71 -2.77
C GLU A 160 3.51 -19.12 -3.03
N ALA A 161 2.67 -20.03 -3.52
CA ALA A 161 3.07 -21.41 -3.81
C ALA A 161 3.95 -21.57 -5.06
N ILE A 162 4.06 -20.54 -5.93
CA ILE A 162 4.94 -20.60 -7.10
C ILE A 162 6.40 -20.62 -6.62
N PRO A 163 7.25 -21.57 -7.06
CA PRO A 163 8.67 -21.58 -6.73
C PRO A 163 9.37 -20.26 -7.15
N ALA A 164 10.28 -19.77 -6.31
CA ALA A 164 11.04 -18.57 -6.63
C ALA A 164 11.85 -18.71 -7.93
N THR A 165 12.36 -19.92 -8.19
CA THR A 165 13.07 -20.25 -9.42
C THR A 165 12.27 -20.00 -10.68
N ASP A 166 10.98 -20.30 -10.65
CA ASP A 166 10.09 -20.13 -11.81
C ASP A 166 9.82 -18.65 -12.09
N ILE A 167 9.68 -17.84 -11.03
CA ILE A 167 9.55 -16.39 -11.18
C ILE A 167 10.85 -15.77 -11.69
N LEU A 168 11.99 -16.17 -11.13
CA LEU A 168 13.30 -15.68 -11.53
C LEU A 168 13.66 -16.08 -12.98
N ALA A 169 13.18 -17.22 -13.45
CA ALA A 169 13.38 -17.65 -14.85
C ALA A 169 12.68 -16.72 -15.87
N LEU A 170 11.72 -15.91 -15.42
CA LEU A 170 11.01 -14.92 -16.26
C LEU A 170 11.69 -13.55 -16.27
N THR A 171 12.80 -13.38 -15.55
CA THR A 171 13.53 -12.11 -15.56
C THR A 171 14.32 -11.93 -16.83
N ASP A 172 14.32 -10.72 -17.35
CA ASP A 172 15.14 -10.28 -18.48
C ASP A 172 15.73 -8.89 -18.21
N PRO A 173 16.72 -8.79 -17.31
CA PRO A 173 17.26 -7.50 -16.88
C PRO A 173 18.00 -6.74 -17.98
N ASN A 174 18.40 -7.43 -19.05
CA ASN A 174 19.20 -6.89 -20.14
C ASN A 174 18.42 -6.72 -21.46
N ASP A 175 17.10 -6.95 -21.44
CA ASP A 175 16.23 -6.88 -22.63
C ASP A 175 16.82 -7.74 -23.78
N ALA A 176 17.05 -9.03 -23.50
CA ALA A 176 17.74 -9.93 -24.42
C ALA A 176 16.91 -10.24 -25.68
N ASP A 177 15.61 -10.15 -25.59
CA ASP A 177 14.70 -10.32 -26.73
C ASP A 177 14.41 -9.00 -27.48
N SER A 178 14.92 -7.86 -26.97
CA SER A 178 14.84 -6.53 -27.59
C SER A 178 13.41 -6.03 -27.78
N ASP A 179 12.51 -6.36 -26.86
CA ASP A 179 11.13 -5.87 -26.86
C ASP A 179 10.97 -4.49 -26.17
N GLY A 180 12.05 -3.97 -25.59
CA GLY A 180 12.12 -2.70 -24.88
C GLY A 180 11.69 -2.79 -23.41
N ILE A 181 11.54 -3.99 -22.84
CA ILE A 181 11.11 -4.23 -21.47
C ILE A 181 12.16 -5.01 -20.68
N SER A 182 12.83 -4.35 -19.75
CA SER A 182 13.77 -5.01 -18.84
C SER A 182 13.04 -5.61 -17.64
N GLY A 183 12.83 -6.90 -17.62
CA GLY A 183 12.18 -7.63 -16.52
C GLY A 183 13.13 -7.83 -15.33
N ARG A 184 12.90 -7.20 -14.20
CA ARG A 184 13.75 -7.29 -13.00
C ARG A 184 12.98 -7.84 -11.80
N ALA A 185 13.60 -8.80 -11.09
CA ALA A 185 13.07 -9.26 -9.81
C ALA A 185 13.26 -8.17 -8.74
N ASN A 186 12.23 -7.94 -7.92
CA ASN A 186 12.38 -7.10 -6.75
C ASN A 186 12.88 -7.95 -5.57
N ILE A 187 14.08 -7.71 -5.10
CA ILE A 187 14.62 -8.33 -3.89
C ILE A 187 14.37 -7.39 -2.73
N VAL A 188 13.78 -7.91 -1.65
CA VAL A 188 13.36 -7.15 -0.50
C VAL A 188 13.89 -7.77 0.79
N TRP A 189 14.02 -6.97 1.84
CA TRP A 189 14.37 -7.47 3.16
C TRP A 189 13.16 -8.10 3.84
N SER A 190 13.26 -9.35 4.23
CA SER A 190 12.27 -10.01 5.07
C SER A 190 12.54 -9.70 6.54
N GLN A 191 11.55 -9.15 7.23
CA GLN A 191 11.61 -8.91 8.67
C GLN A 191 11.49 -10.23 9.46
N GLU A 192 10.66 -11.15 8.95
CA GLU A 192 10.43 -12.45 9.59
C GLU A 192 11.68 -13.35 9.54
N TYR A 193 12.34 -13.40 8.39
CA TYR A 193 13.49 -14.28 8.16
C TYR A 193 14.85 -13.59 8.34
N ASN A 194 14.85 -12.26 8.50
CA ASN A 194 16.05 -11.43 8.63
C ASN A 194 17.08 -11.68 7.50
N MET A 195 16.60 -11.68 6.25
CA MET A 195 17.41 -11.93 5.05
C MET A 195 16.75 -11.33 3.80
N PRO A 196 17.53 -11.11 2.72
CA PRO A 196 16.96 -10.76 1.42
C PRO A 196 16.13 -11.90 0.84
N MET A 197 14.94 -11.59 0.32
CA MET A 197 14.02 -12.54 -0.31
C MET A 197 13.38 -11.93 -1.56
N LEU A 198 12.85 -12.79 -2.43
CA LEU A 198 12.07 -12.37 -3.60
C LEU A 198 10.76 -11.75 -3.12
N GLY A 199 10.54 -10.48 -3.45
CA GLY A 199 9.28 -9.78 -3.22
C GLY A 199 8.19 -10.27 -4.17
N ARG A 200 6.96 -10.42 -3.66
CA ARG A 200 5.81 -10.97 -4.41
C ARG A 200 4.53 -10.17 -4.20
N PHE A 201 4.35 -9.58 -3.01
CA PHE A 201 3.09 -8.99 -2.59
C PHE A 201 3.17 -7.47 -2.48
N GLY A 202 1.99 -6.84 -2.52
CA GLY A 202 1.86 -5.40 -2.62
C GLY A 202 2.04 -4.90 -4.06
N LEU A 203 1.70 -3.63 -4.32
CA LEU A 203 1.70 -3.05 -5.66
C LEU A 203 3.08 -3.11 -6.36
N LYS A 204 4.16 -3.02 -5.59
CA LYS A 204 5.55 -3.02 -6.07
C LYS A 204 6.29 -4.31 -5.73
N ALA A 205 5.57 -5.41 -5.44
CA ALA A 205 6.18 -6.65 -4.94
C ALA A 205 7.14 -6.37 -3.76
N GLY A 206 6.72 -5.53 -2.81
CA GLY A 206 7.55 -5.07 -1.71
C GLY A 206 7.57 -5.99 -0.49
N MET A 207 6.76 -7.04 -0.46
CA MET A 207 6.68 -8.01 0.63
C MET A 207 6.94 -9.42 0.12
N PRO A 208 7.76 -10.23 0.83
CA PRO A 208 8.13 -11.56 0.34
C PRO A 208 7.08 -12.63 0.63
N THR A 209 6.29 -12.48 1.70
CA THR A 209 5.28 -13.46 2.13
C THR A 209 3.93 -12.81 2.39
N ILE A 210 2.84 -13.61 2.30
CA ILE A 210 1.48 -13.17 2.70
C ILE A 210 1.46 -12.82 4.19
N ARG A 211 2.23 -13.50 5.00
CA ARG A 211 2.30 -13.26 6.43
C ARG A 211 2.83 -11.87 6.75
N GLU A 212 3.98 -11.49 6.16
CA GLU A 212 4.53 -10.14 6.33
C GLU A 212 3.63 -9.07 5.71
N GLN A 213 3.02 -9.34 4.54
CA GLN A 213 2.03 -8.43 3.94
C GLN A 213 0.84 -8.21 4.88
N SER A 214 0.33 -9.28 5.51
CA SER A 214 -0.79 -9.20 6.45
C SER A 214 -0.41 -8.45 7.73
N ALA A 215 0.78 -8.72 8.28
CA ALA A 215 1.31 -8.01 9.45
C ALA A 215 1.43 -6.50 9.16
N GLY A 216 2.02 -6.14 8.01
CA GLY A 216 2.11 -4.74 7.57
C GLY A 216 0.75 -4.06 7.41
N ALA A 217 -0.26 -4.78 6.92
CA ALA A 217 -1.63 -4.26 6.79
C ALA A 217 -2.32 -4.08 8.16
N PHE A 218 -2.13 -5.00 9.10
CA PHE A 218 -2.61 -4.82 10.47
C PHE A 218 -2.01 -3.57 11.13
N ALA A 219 -0.71 -3.36 10.97
CA ALA A 219 -0.04 -2.19 11.53
C ALA A 219 -0.42 -0.88 10.82
N GLY A 220 -0.34 -0.84 9.49
CA GLY A 220 -0.57 0.39 8.71
C GLY A 220 -2.04 0.75 8.55
N ASP A 221 -2.89 -0.23 8.19
CA ASP A 221 -4.27 0.05 7.79
C ASP A 221 -5.24 0.07 8.97
N ILE A 222 -4.99 -0.76 9.99
CA ILE A 222 -5.87 -0.93 11.17
C ILE A 222 -5.25 -0.33 12.44
N GLY A 223 -3.96 -0.02 12.41
CA GLY A 223 -3.22 0.55 13.55
C GLY A 223 -2.96 -0.46 14.68
N ILE A 224 -2.97 -1.77 14.40
CA ILE A 224 -2.69 -2.83 15.36
C ILE A 224 -1.21 -3.21 15.26
N SER A 225 -0.45 -2.95 16.32
CA SER A 225 0.96 -3.37 16.38
C SER A 225 1.12 -4.90 16.34
N ASN A 226 2.19 -5.39 15.74
CA ASN A 226 2.52 -6.81 15.62
C ASN A 226 4.03 -7.04 15.78
#